data_928cbc2cacaa30a500b8306fe7c1b9d8
#
_entry.id   928cbc2cacaa30a500b8306fe7c1b9d8
#
_cell.length_a   1.000
_cell.length_b   1.000
_cell.length_c   1.000
_cell.angle_alpha   90.00
_cell.angle_beta   90.00
_cell.angle_gamma   90.00
#
_symmetry.space_group_name_H-M   'P 1'
#
loop_
_entity.id
_entity.type
_entity.pdbx_description
1 polymer ?
#
loop_
_entity_poly.entity_id
_entity_poly.type
_entity_poly.pdbx_seq_one_letter_code
_entity_poly.pdbx_strand_id
1 'polypeptide(L)' 'MNGDTLEKYYKEGLEERIIAHMAKVKNLTLEQAMDIYYSSQLAQKIHDGKDDVQYLDYKVLVQILLDTEPELFV' A
#
# COMPACT_ATOMS: atom_id res chain seq x y z
N MET A 1 8.25 -19.40 -13.90
CA MET A 1 7.37 -18.82 -13.91
C MET A 1 6.93 -18.61 -12.81
N ASN A 2 7.15 -19.01 -12.12
CA ASN A 2 6.62 -19.04 -11.08
C ASN A 2 7.00 -18.02 -10.14
N GLY A 3 8.24 -17.49 -10.08
CA GLY A 3 8.65 -16.40 -9.21
C GLY A 3 7.82 -15.15 -9.43
N ASP A 4 7.61 -14.80 -10.68
CA ASP A 4 6.83 -13.63 -11.02
C ASP A 4 5.38 -13.76 -10.57
N THR A 5 4.82 -14.95 -10.72
CA THR A 5 3.43 -15.17 -10.31
C THR A 5 3.27 -15.08 -8.80
N LEU A 6 4.19 -15.70 -8.05
CA LEU A 6 4.16 -15.65 -6.59
C LEU A 6 4.35 -14.23 -6.08
N GLU A 7 5.27 -13.49 -6.70
CA GLU A 7 5.51 -12.11 -6.32
C GLU A 7 4.27 -11.27 -6.53
N LYS A 8 3.58 -11.49 -7.64
CA LYS A 8 2.36 -10.75 -7.94
C LYS A 8 1.29 -11.01 -6.89
N TYR A 9 1.07 -12.26 -6.54
CA TYR A 9 0.09 -12.60 -5.52
C TYR A 9 0.46 -12.02 -4.18
N TYR A 10 1.75 -12.03 -3.84
CA TYR A 10 2.22 -11.47 -2.59
C TYR A 10 1.91 -9.97 -2.52
N LYS A 11 2.22 -9.25 -3.61
CA LYS A 11 1.98 -7.81 -3.66
C LYS A 11 0.50 -7.49 -3.60
N GLU A 12 -0.33 -8.26 -4.28
CA GLU A 12 -1.77 -8.02 -4.25
C GLU A 12 -2.32 -8.21 -2.83
N GLY A 13 -1.90 -9.25 -2.14
CA GLY A 13 -2.32 -9.47 -0.77
C GLY A 13 -1.86 -8.36 0.16
N LEU A 14 -0.63 -7.88 -0.04
CA LEU A 14 -0.09 -6.78 0.73
C LEU A 14 -0.90 -5.52 0.50
N GLU A 15 -1.23 -5.23 -0.76
CA GLU A 15 -1.99 -4.03 -1.10
C GLU A 15 -3.37 -4.05 -0.48
N GLU A 16 -4.02 -5.21 -0.46
CA GLU A 16 -5.33 -5.33 0.18
C GLU A 16 -5.24 -5.02 1.66
N ARG A 17 -4.19 -5.50 2.32
CA ARG A 17 -4.01 -5.24 3.74
C ARG A 17 -3.74 -3.76 4.01
N ILE A 18 -2.94 -3.13 3.15
CA ILE A 18 -2.64 -1.71 3.28
C ILE A 18 -3.92 -0.90 3.15
N ILE A 19 -4.70 -1.18 2.12
CA ILE A 19 -5.93 -0.44 1.86
C ILE A 19 -6.93 -0.62 3.00
N ALA A 20 -7.12 -1.85 3.46
CA ALA A 20 -8.06 -2.12 4.54
C ALA A 20 -7.63 -1.45 5.84
N HIS A 21 -6.34 -1.50 6.15
CA HIS A 21 -5.84 -0.87 7.37
C HIS A 21 -5.96 0.65 7.30
N MET A 22 -5.62 1.21 6.14
CA MET A 22 -5.74 2.65 5.92
C MET A 22 -7.19 3.11 6.08
N ALA A 23 -8.13 2.36 5.51
CA ALA A 23 -9.54 2.69 5.62
C ALA A 23 -9.98 2.71 7.09
N LYS A 24 -9.48 1.76 7.87
CA LYS A 24 -9.83 1.66 9.28
C LYS A 24 -9.22 2.81 10.08
N VAL A 25 -7.94 3.06 9.88
CA VAL A 25 -7.22 4.07 10.66
C VAL A 25 -7.72 5.48 10.37
N LYS A 26 -8.05 5.76 9.11
CA LYS A 26 -8.48 7.11 8.71
C LYS A 26 -9.99 7.21 8.55
N ASN A 27 -10.72 6.14 8.90
CA ASN A 27 -12.18 6.13 8.81
C ASN A 27 -12.66 6.46 7.40
N LEU A 28 -12.11 5.75 6.42
CA LEU A 28 -12.46 5.92 5.03
C LEU A 28 -13.24 4.71 4.52
N THR A 29 -13.97 4.90 3.43
CA THR A 29 -14.52 3.75 2.73
C THR A 29 -13.37 3.03 2.03
N LEU A 30 -13.58 1.77 1.67
CA LEU A 30 -12.56 1.04 0.92
C LEU A 30 -12.25 1.72 -0.40
N GLU A 31 -13.28 2.26 -1.05
CA GLU A 31 -13.09 2.95 -2.32
C GLU A 31 -12.20 4.18 -2.15
N GLN A 32 -12.46 4.96 -1.11
CA GLN A 32 -11.63 6.13 -0.82
C GLN A 32 -10.20 5.73 -0.54
N ALA A 33 -10.01 4.68 0.25
CA ALA A 33 -8.67 4.21 0.59
C ALA A 33 -7.95 3.70 -0.66
N MET A 34 -8.66 3.01 -1.54
CA MET A 34 -8.07 2.54 -2.80
C MET A 34 -7.61 3.71 -3.68
N ASP A 35 -8.44 4.74 -3.80
CA ASP A 35 -8.07 5.89 -4.60
C ASP A 35 -6.81 6.56 -4.06
N ILE A 36 -6.73 6.70 -2.75
CA ILE A 36 -5.56 7.30 -2.11
C ILE A 36 -4.34 6.43 -2.34
N TYR A 37 -4.49 5.13 -2.09
CA TYR A 37 -3.35 4.21 -2.23
C TYR A 37 -2.78 4.24 -3.64
N TYR A 38 -3.65 4.13 -4.65
CA TYR A 38 -3.16 4.06 -6.03
C TYR A 38 -2.65 5.40 -6.55
N SER A 39 -2.92 6.48 -5.82
CA SER A 39 -2.34 7.78 -6.16
C SER A 39 -1.01 8.02 -5.46
N SER A 40 -0.60 7.12 -4.57
CA SER A 40 0.57 7.35 -3.73
C SER A 40 1.87 6.91 -4.39
N GLN A 41 2.95 7.53 -3.96
CA GLN A 41 4.29 7.10 -4.37
C GLN A 41 4.64 5.76 -3.75
N LEU A 42 4.09 5.47 -2.58
CA LEU A 42 4.31 4.17 -1.93
C LEU A 42 3.82 3.04 -2.82
N ALA A 43 2.64 3.19 -3.43
CA ALA A 43 2.10 2.17 -4.32
C ALA A 43 3.06 1.92 -5.48
N GLN A 44 3.63 3.00 -6.01
CA GLN A 44 4.58 2.88 -7.11
C GLN A 44 5.83 2.12 -6.69
N LYS A 45 6.33 2.41 -5.49
CA LYS A 45 7.51 1.72 -4.98
C LYS A 45 7.25 0.23 -4.77
N ILE A 46 6.08 -0.11 -4.27
CA ILE A 46 5.71 -1.51 -4.08
C ILE A 46 5.61 -2.20 -5.43
N HIS A 47 4.97 -1.55 -6.38
CA HIS A 47 4.82 -2.11 -7.73
C HIS A 47 6.17 -2.37 -8.37
N ASP A 48 7.10 -1.42 -8.23
CA ASP A 48 8.42 -1.54 -8.83
C ASP A 48 9.38 -2.41 -8.02
N GLY A 49 9.03 -2.73 -6.77
CA GLY A 49 9.90 -3.50 -5.91
C GLY A 49 11.11 -2.72 -5.44
N LYS A 50 11.02 -1.38 -5.44
CA LYS A 50 12.14 -0.56 -5.07
C LYS A 50 12.39 -0.59 -3.58
N ASP A 51 13.65 -0.70 -3.20
CA ASP A 51 14.07 -0.66 -1.79
C ASP A 51 13.43 -1.76 -0.96
N ASP A 52 12.87 -2.78 -1.62
CA ASP A 52 12.26 -3.93 -0.95
C ASP A 52 11.19 -3.54 0.05
N VAL A 53 10.52 -2.40 -0.18
CA VAL A 53 9.48 -1.93 0.75
C VAL A 53 8.33 -2.92 0.85
N GLN A 54 8.10 -3.73 -0.20
CA GLN A 54 7.02 -4.71 -0.18
C GLN A 54 7.22 -5.79 0.89
N TYR A 55 8.39 -5.88 1.49
CA TYR A 55 8.64 -6.86 2.54
C TYR A 55 8.46 -6.30 3.95
N LEU A 56 8.10 -5.03 4.06
CA LEU A 56 7.81 -4.44 5.36
C LEU A 56 6.39 -4.79 5.78
N ASP A 57 6.14 -4.75 7.09
CA ASP A 57 4.80 -4.97 7.62
C ASP A 57 3.85 -3.92 7.07
N TYR A 58 2.64 -4.35 6.71
CA TYR A 58 1.67 -3.43 6.11
C TYR A 58 1.34 -2.25 7.04
N LYS A 59 1.38 -2.47 8.35
CA LYS A 59 1.13 -1.39 9.29
C LYS A 59 2.22 -0.33 9.24
N VAL A 60 3.47 -0.78 9.08
CA VAL A 60 4.59 0.13 8.92
C VAL A 60 4.44 0.91 7.62
N LEU A 61 4.03 0.24 6.56
CA LEU A 61 3.86 0.89 5.26
C LEU A 61 2.77 1.96 5.31
N VAL A 62 1.66 1.67 6.00
CA VAL A 62 0.61 2.67 6.16
C VAL A 62 1.14 3.88 6.94
N GLN A 63 1.93 3.64 7.99
CA GLN A 63 2.49 4.73 8.75
C GLN A 63 3.43 5.58 7.91
N ILE A 64 4.26 4.93 7.08
CA ILE A 64 5.12 5.65 6.16
C ILE A 64 4.30 6.52 5.23
N LEU A 65 3.21 5.99 4.70
CA LEU A 65 2.34 6.73 3.80
C LEU A 65 1.76 7.95 4.49
N LEU A 66 1.27 7.79 5.71
CA LEU A 66 0.71 8.89 6.47
C LEU A 66 1.75 9.96 6.77
N ASP A 67 2.98 9.55 7.03
CA ASP A 67 4.05 10.48 7.39
C ASP A 67 4.63 11.19 6.18
N THR A 68 4.74 10.51 5.05
CA THR A 68 5.44 11.07 3.88
C THR A 68 4.51 11.68 2.85
N GLU A 69 3.24 11.29 2.85
CA GLU A 69 2.29 11.79 1.87
C GLU A 69 0.98 12.24 2.52
N PRO A 70 1.07 13.09 3.56
CA PRO A 70 -0.15 13.50 4.28
C PRO A 70 -1.14 14.26 3.41
N GLU A 71 -0.66 14.88 2.33
CA GLU A 71 -1.53 15.64 1.43
C GLU A 71 -2.59 14.77 0.76
N LEU A 72 -2.37 13.47 0.69
CA LEU A 72 -3.35 12.57 0.08
C LEU A 72 -4.60 12.39 0.96
N PHE A 73 -4.51 12.79 2.22
CA PHE A 73 -5.59 12.59 3.19
C PHE A 73 -6.35 13.86 3.53
N VAL A 74 -6.13 14.94 2.78
CA VAL A 74 -6.86 16.18 3.02
C VAL A 74 -8.12 16.25 2.21
#